data_e1efa8401e70a3ad8a1df53a451c91fb
#
_entry.id   e1efa8401e70a3ad8a1df53a451c91fb
#
_cell.length_a   1.000
_cell.length_b   1.000
_cell.length_c   1.000
_cell.angle_alpha   90.00
_cell.angle_beta   90.00
_cell.angle_gamma   90.00
#
_symmetry.space_group_name_H-M   'P 1'
#
loop_
_entity.id
_entity.type
_entity.pdbx_description
1 polymer ?
#
loop_
_entity_poly.entity_id
_entity_poly.type
_entity_poly.pdbx_seq_one_letter_code
_entity_poly.pdbx_strand_id
1 'polypeptide(L)'
;MITVTMPVLKQCPFKDEVDAGELAVTFAGDAPELHNLAAQVLKLCADPVTHEDFTRGVLDLLGGEARVVTRWHTGPWDVEVREGDLLREPVERPGG
;
A
#
# COMPACT_ATOMS: atom_id res chain seq x y z
N MET A 1 1.61 9.49 -14.46
CA MET A 1 1.42 8.99 -13.09
C MET A 1 0.12 8.21 -13.04
N ILE A 2 0.14 7.03 -12.47
CA ILE A 2 -1.03 6.14 -12.42
C ILE A 2 -1.29 5.77 -10.98
N THR A 3 -2.54 5.87 -10.55
CA THR A 3 -2.95 5.40 -9.23
C THR A 3 -3.99 4.30 -9.39
N VAL A 4 -3.76 3.17 -8.74
CA VAL A 4 -4.70 2.06 -8.73
C VAL A 4 -5.15 1.81 -7.30
N THR A 5 -6.40 1.40 -7.12
CA THR A 5 -6.95 1.13 -5.79
C THR A 5 -7.62 -0.23 -5.78
N MET A 6 -7.63 -0.88 -4.63
CA MET A 6 -8.39 -2.10 -4.43
C MET A 6 -8.78 -2.24 -2.97
N PRO A 7 -9.92 -2.89 -2.68
CA PRO A 7 -10.25 -3.21 -1.29
C PRO A 7 -9.37 -4.34 -0.79
N VAL A 8 -9.06 -4.32 0.49
CA VAL A 8 -8.25 -5.37 1.12
C VAL A 8 -8.88 -5.82 2.42
N LEU A 9 -8.74 -7.10 2.73
CA LEU A 9 -9.16 -7.69 3.99
C LEU A 9 -7.97 -8.46 4.55
N LYS A 10 -7.63 -8.23 5.80
CA LYS A 10 -6.53 -8.95 6.42
C LYS A 10 -6.87 -9.30 7.87
N GLN A 11 -6.20 -10.31 8.40
CA GLN A 11 -6.36 -10.68 9.80
C GLN A 11 -5.59 -9.70 10.68
N CYS A 12 -6.25 -9.20 11.72
CA CYS A 12 -5.60 -8.37 12.72
C CYS A 12 -4.68 -9.23 13.58
N PRO A 13 -3.41 -8.83 13.80
CA PRO A 13 -2.50 -9.62 14.62
C PRO A 13 -2.78 -9.50 16.13
N PHE A 14 -3.57 -8.52 16.54
CA PHE A 14 -3.82 -8.24 17.94
C PHE A 14 -5.16 -8.78 18.44
N LYS A 15 -6.10 -9.00 17.54
CA LYS A 15 -7.44 -9.45 17.87
C LYS A 15 -7.90 -10.49 16.86
N ASP A 16 -8.85 -11.32 17.25
CA ASP A 16 -9.43 -12.30 16.33
C ASP A 16 -10.53 -11.63 15.50
N GLU A 17 -10.13 -10.73 14.64
CA GLU A 17 -11.04 -10.03 13.75
C GLU A 17 -10.35 -9.69 12.43
N VAL A 18 -11.15 -9.39 11.43
CA VAL A 18 -10.66 -9.04 10.10
C VAL A 18 -10.67 -7.52 9.96
N ASP A 19 -9.54 -6.96 9.54
CA ASP A 19 -9.44 -5.56 9.21
C ASP A 19 -9.83 -5.36 7.75
N ALA A 20 -10.78 -4.47 7.50
CA ALA A 20 -11.18 -4.08 6.15
C ALA A 20 -10.57 -2.72 5.84
N GLY A 21 -10.02 -2.59 4.66
CA GLY A 21 -9.40 -1.33 4.27
C GLY A 21 -9.34 -1.16 2.77
N GLU A 22 -8.66 -0.11 2.36
CA GLU A 22 -8.44 0.20 0.95
C GLU A 22 -6.96 0.43 0.72
N LEU A 23 -6.46 -0.15 -0.35
CA LEU A 23 -5.09 0.03 -0.81
C LEU A 23 -5.08 0.94 -2.03
N ALA A 24 -4.21 1.94 -2.02
CA ALA A 24 -3.96 2.80 -3.18
C ALA A 24 -2.47 2.78 -3.48
N VAL A 25 -2.12 2.49 -4.72
CA VAL A 25 -0.72 2.49 -5.16
C VAL A 25 -0.58 3.48 -6.31
N THR A 26 0.39 4.38 -6.19
CA THR A 26 0.68 5.36 -7.23
C THR A 26 2.06 5.08 -7.81
N PHE A 27 2.11 4.96 -9.14
CA PHE A 27 3.34 4.74 -9.89
C PHE A 27 3.73 6.01 -10.61
N ALA A 28 5.02 6.34 -10.59
CA ALA A 28 5.52 7.51 -11.33
C ALA A 28 5.51 7.25 -12.84
N GLY A 29 5.74 6.00 -13.23
CA GLY A 29 5.75 5.56 -14.62
C GLY A 29 4.69 4.52 -14.89
N ASP A 30 5.06 3.48 -15.65
CA ASP A 30 4.13 2.42 -16.01
C ASP A 30 3.80 1.54 -14.81
N ALA A 31 2.56 1.11 -14.74
CA ALA A 31 2.14 0.15 -13.72
C ALA A 31 2.54 -1.27 -14.17
N PRO A 32 2.82 -2.16 -13.20
CA PRO A 32 3.04 -3.57 -13.53
C PRO A 32 1.73 -4.23 -13.96
N GLU A 33 1.77 -5.52 -14.27
CA GLU A 33 0.57 -6.27 -14.59
C GLU A 33 -0.31 -6.37 -13.34
N LEU A 34 -1.52 -5.81 -13.41
CA LEU A 34 -2.33 -5.56 -12.22
C LEU A 34 -2.94 -6.82 -11.61
N HIS A 35 -3.27 -7.82 -12.42
CA HIS A 35 -3.82 -9.08 -11.88
C HIS A 35 -2.75 -9.81 -11.08
N ASN A 36 -1.51 -9.79 -11.54
CA ASN A 36 -0.41 -10.41 -10.82
C ASN A 36 -0.12 -9.64 -9.53
N LEU A 37 -0.15 -8.33 -9.59
CA LEU A 37 0.05 -7.51 -8.40
C LEU A 37 -1.05 -7.80 -7.36
N ALA A 38 -2.31 -7.88 -7.78
CA ALA A 38 -3.41 -8.20 -6.88
C ALA A 38 -3.21 -9.57 -6.21
N ALA A 39 -2.77 -10.58 -6.97
CA ALA A 39 -2.52 -11.89 -6.41
C ALA A 39 -1.42 -11.86 -5.35
N GLN A 40 -0.38 -11.08 -5.57
CA GLN A 40 0.70 -10.93 -4.60
C GLN A 40 0.25 -10.17 -3.35
N VAL A 41 -0.58 -9.15 -3.52
CA VAL A 41 -1.16 -8.40 -2.40
C VAL A 41 -2.02 -9.33 -1.54
N LEU A 42 -2.82 -10.19 -2.16
CA LEU A 42 -3.66 -11.13 -1.43
C LEU A 42 -2.82 -12.13 -0.62
N LYS A 43 -1.64 -12.49 -1.08
CA LYS A 43 -0.74 -13.34 -0.30
C LYS A 43 -0.25 -12.65 0.97
N LEU A 44 -0.06 -11.36 0.93
CA LEU A 44 0.31 -10.60 2.13
C LEU A 44 -0.82 -10.57 3.15
N CYS A 45 -2.06 -10.69 2.69
CA CYS A 45 -3.23 -10.71 3.57
C CYS A 45 -3.47 -12.07 4.22
N ALA A 46 -2.79 -13.12 3.77
CA ALA A 46 -3.05 -14.48 4.22
C ALA A 46 -2.63 -14.72 5.68
N ASP A 47 -1.63 -14.01 6.16
CA ASP A 47 -1.17 -14.11 7.54
C ASP A 47 -1.53 -12.84 8.31
N PRO A 48 -1.70 -12.93 9.65
CA PRO A 48 -1.92 -11.73 10.44
C PRO A 48 -0.77 -10.74 10.30
N VAL A 49 -1.10 -9.49 10.03
CA VAL A 49 -0.10 -8.46 9.76
C VAL A 49 -0.62 -7.10 10.20
N THR A 50 0.25 -6.25 10.72
CA THR A 50 -0.12 -4.89 11.11
C THR A 50 -0.39 -4.05 9.86
N HIS A 51 -1.08 -2.91 10.05
CA HIS A 51 -1.33 -1.98 8.93
C HIS A 51 -0.01 -1.49 8.33
N GLU A 52 0.97 -1.16 9.17
CA GLU A 52 2.27 -0.66 8.71
C GLU A 52 3.05 -1.72 7.96
N ASP A 53 3.10 -2.94 8.50
CA ASP A 53 3.85 -4.03 7.87
C ASP A 53 3.22 -4.46 6.56
N PHE A 54 1.89 -4.45 6.48
CA PHE A 54 1.19 -4.74 5.23
C PHE A 54 1.54 -3.69 4.17
N THR A 55 1.45 -2.41 4.54
CA THR A 55 1.72 -1.30 3.61
C THR A 55 3.16 -1.35 3.11
N ARG A 56 4.11 -1.60 4.01
CA ARG A 56 5.51 -1.73 3.65
C ARG A 56 5.74 -2.97 2.78
N GLY A 57 5.05 -4.07 3.07
CA GLY A 57 5.15 -5.28 2.27
C GLY A 57 4.71 -5.06 0.83
N VAL A 58 3.66 -4.27 0.62
CA VAL A 58 3.23 -3.91 -0.74
C VAL A 58 4.32 -3.08 -1.43
N LEU A 59 4.90 -2.12 -0.73
CA LEU A 59 5.97 -1.32 -1.31
C LEU A 59 7.18 -2.19 -1.70
N ASP A 60 7.51 -3.17 -0.87
CA ASP A 60 8.62 -4.10 -1.15
C ASP A 60 8.34 -4.93 -2.40
N LEU A 61 7.10 -5.34 -2.64
CA LEU A 61 6.73 -6.04 -3.87
C LEU A 61 7.02 -5.20 -5.11
N LEU A 62 7.01 -3.89 -4.97
CA LEU A 62 7.19 -2.95 -6.07
C LEU A 62 8.63 -2.43 -6.17
N GLY A 63 9.54 -3.01 -5.40
CA GLY A 63 10.94 -2.60 -5.43
C GLY A 63 11.19 -1.21 -4.83
N GLY A 64 10.24 -0.70 -4.06
CA GLY A 64 10.38 0.59 -3.42
C GLY A 64 10.08 1.78 -4.32
N GLU A 65 9.62 1.57 -5.54
CA GLU A 65 9.45 2.65 -6.51
C GLU A 65 7.98 3.02 -6.74
N ALA A 66 7.28 3.28 -5.66
CA ALA A 66 5.88 3.66 -5.72
C ALA A 66 5.52 4.36 -4.41
N ARG A 67 4.35 4.97 -4.39
CA ARG A 67 3.75 5.44 -3.14
C ARG A 67 2.61 4.50 -2.81
N VAL A 68 2.63 3.95 -1.61
CA VAL A 68 1.59 3.04 -1.13
C VAL A 68 0.86 3.69 0.02
N VAL A 69 -0.45 3.76 -0.06
CA VAL A 69 -1.29 4.31 1.00
C VAL A 69 -2.36 3.27 1.30
N THR A 70 -2.53 2.97 2.58
CA THR A 70 -3.64 2.12 3.02
C THR A 70 -4.49 2.88 4.03
N ARG A 71 -5.80 2.64 3.99
CA ARG A 71 -6.75 3.25 4.90
C ARG A 71 -7.58 2.17 5.56
N TRP A 72 -7.74 2.28 6.86
CA TRP A 72 -8.39 1.26 7.69
C TRP A 72 -9.34 1.92 8.66
N HIS A 73 -10.40 1.18 9.01
CA HIS A 73 -11.27 1.57 10.12
C HIS A 73 -10.91 0.72 11.32
N THR A 74 -10.48 1.35 12.39
CA THR A 74 -10.06 0.65 13.62
C THR A 74 -10.78 1.30 14.80
N GLY A 75 -11.83 0.66 15.28
CA GLY A 75 -12.70 1.24 16.29
C GLY A 75 -13.30 2.55 15.76
N PRO A 76 -13.22 3.65 16.51
CA PRO A 76 -13.74 4.93 16.04
C PRO A 76 -12.76 5.68 15.16
N TRP A 77 -11.57 5.09 14.87
CA TRP A 77 -10.52 5.79 14.15
C TRP A 77 -10.48 5.40 12.69
N ASP A 78 -10.20 6.38 11.85
CA ASP A 78 -9.78 6.16 10.48
C ASP A 78 -8.26 6.26 10.48
N VAL A 79 -7.60 5.18 10.06
CA VAL A 79 -6.14 5.09 10.09
C VAL A 79 -5.61 5.14 8.66
N GLU A 80 -4.62 5.95 8.42
CA GLU A 80 -3.95 6.01 7.12
C GLU A 80 -2.47 5.73 7.32
N VAL A 81 -1.93 4.80 6.54
CA VAL A 81 -0.50 4.50 6.55
C VAL A 81 0.05 4.82 5.17
N ARG A 82 1.15 5.53 5.12
CA ARG A 82 1.83 5.89 3.87
C ARG A 82 3.25 5.36 3.89
N GLU A 83 3.65 4.72 2.80
CA GLU A 83 5.01 4.22 2.61
C GLU A 83 5.46 4.56 1.19
N GLY A 84 6.75 4.85 1.05
CA GLY A 84 7.33 5.16 -0.24
C GLY A 84 7.19 6.60 -0.66
N ASP A 85 7.99 6.97 -1.66
CA ASP A 85 8.02 8.31 -2.17
C ASP A 85 8.13 8.27 -3.67
N LEU A 86 7.45 9.20 -4.34
CA LEU A 86 7.56 9.30 -5.78
C LEU A 86 8.64 10.30 -6.12
N LEU A 87 9.54 10.36 -5.54
CA LEU A 87 10.57 11.10 -5.80
C LEU A 87 10.72 11.81 -6.87
N ARG A 88 10.75 11.58 -7.20
CA ARG A 88 11.32 12.01 -7.95
C ARG A 88 11.19 13.04 -8.57
N GLU A 89 10.83 13.68 -8.30
CA GLU A 89 10.72 14.68 -8.83
C GLU A 89 11.81 15.35 -8.84
N PRO A 90 12.36 15.30 -9.44
CA PRO A 90 13.51 15.83 -9.42
C PRO A 90 13.60 17.22 -9.65
N VAL A 91 13.27 17.64 -9.60
CA VAL A 91 13.20 18.61 -9.65
C VAL A 91 13.55 19.62 -9.27
N GLU A 92 13.48 19.58 -8.99
CA GLU A 92 13.61 20.25 -8.63
C GLU A 92 14.32 21.08 -8.47
N ARG A 93 14.58 21.15 -8.64
CA ARG A 93 15.23 21.72 -8.43
C ARG A 93 15.83 22.61 -8.68
N PRO A 94 15.77 23.08 -8.74
CA PRO A 94 16.20 23.76 -8.93
C PRO A 94 16.91 24.55 -8.86
N GLY A 95 16.92 24.65 -8.80
CA GLY A 95 17.50 25.09 -8.67
C GLY A 95 17.99 25.17 -8.53
N GLY A 96 17.87 24.88 -8.56
CA GLY A 96 18.33 24.75 -8.46
C GLY A 96 18.47 24.69 -8.55
#